data_354b7c22e17cbdc9989ea0314f814c01
#
_entry.id   354b7c22e17cbdc9989ea0314f814c01
#
_cell.length_a   1.000
_cell.length_b   1.000
_cell.length_c   1.000
_cell.angle_alpha   90.00
_cell.angle_beta   90.00
_cell.angle_gamma   90.00
#
_symmetry.space_group_name_H-M   'P 1'
#
loop_
_entity.id
_entity.type
_entity.pdbx_description
1 polymer ?
#
loop_
_entity_poly.entity_id
_entity_poly.type
_entity_poly.pdbx_seq_one_letter_code
_entity_poly.pdbx_strand_id
1 'polypeptide(L)'
;ATRGVLLASPSNPTGTSIAPDEFKRLHEFVLGRGGISMIDEIYLGLSYEEQFGRSALALPGELGESVISINSFSKYFSMTGWRLGWLVLPPALVPVVERLAQNLFICASALAQHAALACFEPDSLAEYEARRAQFKARRDYFLPELERLGLHVPVRPDGAFYAYADASSAIEKLALSAGRPDGTGGSWDLAFALMQQARVVVTPGRDFGQADPHRYLRFSTASSMDQLQQAVARLEAVLG
;
A
#
# COMPACT_ATOMS: atom_id res chain seq x y z
N ALA A 1 6.50 10.69 25.23
CA ALA A 1 5.61 11.63 24.55
C ALA A 1 5.76 11.42 23.02
N THR A 2 4.66 11.33 22.30
CA THR A 2 4.64 11.21 20.84
C THR A 2 5.24 12.47 20.20
N ARG A 3 6.16 12.30 19.26
CA ARG A 3 6.85 13.40 18.58
C ARG A 3 6.43 13.56 17.12
N GLY A 4 5.74 12.60 16.57
CA GLY A 4 5.30 12.64 15.19
C GLY A 4 4.36 11.50 14.85
N VAL A 5 3.80 11.57 13.66
CA VAL A 5 2.98 10.52 13.07
C VAL A 5 3.58 10.12 11.71
N LEU A 6 3.55 8.83 11.41
CA LEU A 6 3.86 8.29 10.10
C LEU A 6 2.62 7.61 9.56
N LEU A 7 2.15 8.06 8.41
CA LEU A 7 0.94 7.58 7.74
C LEU A 7 1.28 7.14 6.32
N ALA A 8 0.47 6.29 5.72
CA ALA A 8 0.57 5.92 4.31
C ALA A 8 -0.75 6.19 3.59
N SER A 9 -0.71 6.84 2.43
CA SER A 9 -1.89 7.16 1.62
C SER A 9 -1.54 7.19 0.13
N PRO A 10 -2.05 6.22 -0.66
CA PRO A 10 -2.77 4.99 -0.30
C PRO A 10 -1.93 4.02 0.56
N SER A 11 -2.60 3.28 1.44
CA SER A 11 -1.96 2.44 2.45
C SER A 11 -1.70 1.00 1.96
N ASN A 12 -0.64 0.41 2.44
CA ASN A 12 -0.42 -1.02 2.48
C ASN A 12 -0.65 -1.49 3.94
N PRO A 13 -1.62 -2.39 4.22
CA PRO A 13 -2.19 -3.42 3.33
C PRO A 13 -3.56 -3.10 2.72
N THR A 14 -4.22 -2.01 3.10
CA THR A 14 -5.65 -1.80 2.84
C THR A 14 -5.98 -1.22 1.46
N GLY A 15 -5.01 -0.58 0.80
CA GLY A 15 -5.24 0.14 -0.46
C GLY A 15 -6.12 1.39 -0.31
N THR A 16 -6.32 1.87 0.93
CA THR A 16 -7.19 3.02 1.24
C THR A 16 -6.39 4.30 1.41
N SER A 17 -6.98 5.41 1.02
CA SER A 17 -6.41 6.74 1.15
C SER A 17 -7.05 7.54 2.29
N ILE A 18 -6.30 8.51 2.79
CA ILE A 18 -6.79 9.51 3.75
C ILE A 18 -7.32 10.69 2.94
N ALA A 19 -8.55 11.13 3.22
CA ALA A 19 -9.12 12.30 2.57
C ALA A 19 -8.25 13.55 2.84
N PRO A 20 -8.00 14.42 1.84
CA PRO A 20 -7.13 15.59 2.01
C PRO A 20 -7.49 16.49 3.19
N ASP A 21 -8.79 16.75 3.40
CA ASP A 21 -9.27 17.56 4.52
C ASP A 21 -9.08 16.87 5.87
N GLU A 22 -9.11 15.55 5.89
CA GLU A 22 -8.88 14.77 7.09
C GLU A 22 -7.38 14.75 7.44
N PHE A 23 -6.52 14.55 6.44
CA PHE A 23 -5.08 14.69 6.62
C PHE A 23 -4.70 16.10 7.09
N LYS A 24 -5.30 17.15 6.50
CA LYS A 24 -5.10 18.53 6.92
C LYS A 24 -5.39 18.73 8.41
N ARG A 25 -6.57 18.31 8.87
CA ARG A 25 -6.96 18.43 10.29
C ARG A 25 -6.00 17.70 11.23
N LEU A 26 -5.57 16.50 10.83
CA LEU A 26 -4.63 15.71 11.60
C LEU A 26 -3.26 16.38 11.65
N HIS A 27 -2.79 16.90 10.52
CA HIS A 27 -1.50 17.59 10.43
C HIS A 27 -1.48 18.88 11.26
N GLU A 28 -2.54 19.70 11.18
CA GLU A 28 -2.72 20.88 12.04
C GLU A 28 -2.68 20.53 13.53
N PHE A 29 -3.34 19.43 13.91
CA PHE A 29 -3.33 18.95 15.29
C PHE A 29 -1.92 18.51 15.74
N VAL A 30 -1.16 17.84 14.89
CA VAL A 30 0.22 17.39 15.16
C VAL A 30 1.15 18.59 15.31
N LEU A 31 1.07 19.55 14.38
CA LEU A 31 1.86 20.79 14.41
C LEU A 31 1.58 21.62 15.67
N GLY A 32 0.31 21.78 16.03
CA GLY A 32 -0.10 22.50 17.24
C GLY A 32 0.46 21.93 18.55
N ARG A 33 1.02 20.70 18.49
CA ARG A 33 1.72 20.04 19.61
C ARG A 33 3.24 19.97 19.41
N GLY A 34 3.77 20.71 18.46
CA GLY A 34 5.21 20.70 18.13
C GLY A 34 5.69 19.35 17.55
N GLY A 35 4.77 18.58 16.94
CA GLY A 35 5.06 17.32 16.30
C GLY A 35 5.33 17.45 14.79
N ILE A 36 5.68 16.34 14.15
CA ILE A 36 5.99 16.23 12.70
C ILE A 36 5.05 15.19 12.09
N SER A 37 4.51 15.50 10.91
CA SER A 37 3.80 14.51 10.09
C SER A 37 4.67 14.04 8.95
N MET A 38 4.79 12.72 8.82
CA MET A 38 5.39 12.03 7.68
C MET A 38 4.32 11.27 6.95
N ILE A 39 4.27 11.39 5.63
CA ILE A 39 3.31 10.65 4.79
C ILE A 39 4.04 9.85 3.72
N ASP A 40 3.80 8.56 3.69
CA ASP A 40 4.28 7.67 2.65
C ASP A 40 3.29 7.70 1.49
N GLU A 41 3.71 8.31 0.39
CA GLU A 41 2.94 8.50 -0.84
C GLU A 41 3.39 7.56 -1.97
N ILE A 42 4.10 6.47 -1.64
CA ILE A 42 4.66 5.54 -2.64
C ILE A 42 3.59 5.02 -3.63
N TYR A 43 2.33 4.95 -3.22
CA TYR A 43 1.22 4.50 -4.06
C TYR A 43 0.37 5.65 -4.63
N LEU A 44 0.73 6.92 -4.42
CA LEU A 44 -0.08 8.07 -4.81
C LEU A 44 -0.46 8.06 -6.29
N GLY A 45 0.49 7.78 -7.18
CA GLY A 45 0.22 7.64 -8.61
C GLY A 45 -0.68 6.45 -9.00
N LEU A 46 -0.96 5.55 -8.07
CA LEU A 46 -1.91 4.44 -8.23
C LEU A 46 -3.24 4.69 -7.51
N SER A 47 -3.59 5.94 -7.21
CA SER A 47 -4.93 6.32 -6.76
C SER A 47 -5.91 6.21 -7.94
N TYR A 48 -7.09 5.65 -7.68
CA TYR A 48 -8.10 5.41 -8.71
C TYR A 48 -9.20 6.47 -8.72
N GLU A 49 -9.31 7.22 -7.63
CA GLU A 49 -10.26 8.30 -7.45
C GLU A 49 -9.50 9.63 -7.42
N GLU A 50 -9.89 10.58 -8.26
CA GLU A 50 -9.17 11.86 -8.46
C GLU A 50 -8.96 12.63 -7.14
N GLN A 51 -9.96 12.58 -6.25
CA GLN A 51 -9.91 13.25 -4.96
C GLN A 51 -8.78 12.75 -4.04
N PHE A 52 -8.32 11.51 -4.22
CA PHE A 52 -7.25 10.90 -3.42
C PHE A 52 -5.88 10.93 -4.11
N GLY A 53 -5.81 11.33 -5.37
CA GLY A 53 -4.59 11.43 -6.16
C GLY A 53 -3.77 12.69 -5.90
N ARG A 54 -4.00 13.40 -4.79
CA ARG A 54 -3.32 14.65 -4.45
C ARG A 54 -2.32 14.44 -3.33
N SER A 55 -1.08 14.92 -3.54
CA SER A 55 -0.05 14.89 -2.52
C SER A 55 -0.43 15.79 -1.32
N ALA A 56 0.00 15.39 -0.13
CA ALA A 56 -0.07 16.21 1.08
C ALA A 56 0.68 17.56 0.93
N LEU A 57 1.65 17.61 0.02
CA LEU A 57 2.36 18.86 -0.32
C LEU A 57 1.45 19.90 -1.00
N ALA A 58 0.29 19.50 -1.49
CA ALA A 58 -0.70 20.42 -2.07
C ALA A 58 -1.55 21.15 -0.99
N LEU A 59 -1.32 20.89 0.30
CA LEU A 59 -1.91 21.67 1.37
C LEU A 59 -1.49 23.15 1.27
N PRO A 60 -2.38 24.08 1.61
CA PRO A 60 -2.11 25.52 1.40
C PRO A 60 -1.00 26.05 2.31
N GLY A 61 -0.11 26.87 1.71
CA GLY A 61 0.90 27.64 2.41
C GLY A 61 1.86 26.78 3.26
N GLU A 62 2.20 27.29 4.43
CA GLU A 62 3.15 26.64 5.36
C GLU A 62 2.76 25.22 5.79
N LEU A 63 1.49 24.84 5.67
CA LEU A 63 1.06 23.47 5.99
C LEU A 63 1.71 22.46 5.04
N GLY A 64 1.67 22.71 3.73
CA GLY A 64 2.31 21.82 2.76
C GLY A 64 3.84 21.80 2.90
N GLU A 65 4.46 22.94 3.27
CA GLU A 65 5.90 23.05 3.47
C GLU A 65 6.40 22.36 4.75
N SER A 66 5.51 22.07 5.71
CA SER A 66 5.85 21.44 6.99
C SER A 66 5.66 19.91 7.01
N VAL A 67 5.14 19.32 5.93
CA VAL A 67 4.99 17.86 5.78
C VAL A 67 6.28 17.23 5.27
N ILE A 68 6.62 16.06 5.80
CA ILE A 68 7.61 15.19 5.17
C ILE A 68 6.85 14.22 4.25
N SER A 69 7.06 14.34 2.93
CA SER A 69 6.50 13.41 1.94
C SER A 69 7.58 12.41 1.50
N ILE A 70 7.21 11.13 1.55
CA ILE A 70 8.07 9.98 1.18
C ILE A 70 7.53 9.40 -0.12
N ASN A 71 8.37 9.31 -1.13
CA ASN A 71 8.01 8.86 -2.47
C ASN A 71 8.99 7.83 -3.03
N SER A 72 8.55 7.08 -4.04
CA SER A 72 9.38 6.04 -4.64
C SER A 72 9.07 5.83 -6.12
N PHE A 73 10.10 5.50 -6.89
CA PHE A 73 9.98 5.03 -8.26
C PHE A 73 9.50 3.57 -8.37
N SER A 74 9.37 2.86 -7.23
CA SER A 74 9.11 1.40 -7.23
C SER A 74 7.74 0.99 -7.77
N LYS A 75 6.69 1.83 -7.61
CA LYS A 75 5.31 1.39 -7.85
C LYS A 75 4.73 1.98 -9.13
N TYR A 76 4.25 3.21 -9.10
CA TYR A 76 3.69 3.86 -10.28
C TYR A 76 4.66 3.85 -11.48
N PHE A 77 5.92 4.17 -11.24
CA PHE A 77 6.96 4.21 -12.27
C PHE A 77 7.54 2.83 -12.63
N SER A 78 7.08 1.75 -12.02
CA SER A 78 7.50 0.37 -12.32
C SER A 78 9.00 0.08 -12.17
N MET A 79 9.72 0.87 -11.37
CA MET A 79 11.17 0.78 -11.16
C MET A 79 11.56 0.07 -9.85
N THR A 80 10.82 -0.94 -9.43
CA THR A 80 11.04 -1.62 -8.12
C THR A 80 12.48 -2.11 -7.94
N GLY A 81 13.10 -2.69 -8.98
CA GLY A 81 14.46 -3.23 -8.95
C GLY A 81 15.56 -2.17 -8.92
N TRP A 82 15.26 -0.92 -9.27
CA TRP A 82 16.22 0.17 -9.35
C TRP A 82 16.56 0.81 -8.00
N ARG A 83 15.78 0.52 -6.96
CA ARG A 83 16.01 0.98 -5.59
C ARG A 83 16.15 2.49 -5.47
N LEU A 84 15.22 3.25 -6.04
CA LEU A 84 15.21 4.70 -6.06
C LEU A 84 13.92 5.27 -5.46
N GLY A 85 14.05 6.33 -4.68
CA GLY A 85 12.97 7.13 -4.12
C GLY A 85 13.44 8.52 -3.79
N TRP A 86 12.54 9.36 -3.30
CA TRP A 86 12.87 10.73 -2.88
C TRP A 86 12.06 11.13 -1.65
N LEU A 87 12.57 12.10 -0.93
CA LEU A 87 11.89 12.79 0.17
C LEU A 87 11.69 14.25 -0.21
N VAL A 88 10.51 14.78 0.13
CA VAL A 88 10.31 16.23 0.19
C VAL A 88 10.25 16.61 1.66
N LEU A 89 11.09 17.56 2.06
CA LEU A 89 11.35 17.87 3.45
C LEU A 89 11.11 19.36 3.73
N PRO A 90 10.66 19.71 4.93
CA PRO A 90 10.77 21.08 5.42
C PRO A 90 12.22 21.57 5.29
N PRO A 91 12.46 22.80 4.82
CA PRO A 91 13.84 23.30 4.52
C PRO A 91 14.82 23.14 5.69
N ALA A 92 14.37 23.31 6.92
CA ALA A 92 15.21 23.17 8.12
C ALA A 92 15.73 21.73 8.32
N LEU A 93 15.06 20.71 7.77
CA LEU A 93 15.45 19.31 7.91
C LEU A 93 16.41 18.82 6.81
N VAL A 94 16.47 19.55 5.68
CA VAL A 94 17.30 19.14 4.53
C VAL A 94 18.77 18.91 4.92
N PRO A 95 19.49 19.84 5.59
CA PRO A 95 20.89 19.61 5.93
C PRO A 95 21.12 18.43 6.89
N VAL A 96 20.14 18.17 7.77
CA VAL A 96 20.23 17.06 8.74
C VAL A 96 20.05 15.72 8.04
N VAL A 97 19.03 15.61 7.18
CA VAL A 97 18.73 14.37 6.44
C VAL A 97 19.84 14.10 5.40
N GLU A 98 20.35 15.12 4.73
CA GLU A 98 21.49 14.99 3.80
C GLU A 98 22.71 14.40 4.51
N ARG A 99 23.06 14.91 5.70
CA ARG A 99 24.16 14.38 6.51
C ARG A 99 23.91 12.92 6.92
N LEU A 100 22.69 12.57 7.31
CA LEU A 100 22.34 11.19 7.60
C LEU A 100 22.50 10.29 6.38
N ALA A 101 21.99 10.70 5.23
CA ALA A 101 22.07 9.96 3.98
C ALA A 101 23.53 9.69 3.58
N GLN A 102 24.40 10.73 3.64
CA GLN A 102 25.84 10.60 3.35
C GLN A 102 26.51 9.54 4.22
N ASN A 103 26.12 9.41 5.49
CA ASN A 103 26.74 8.48 6.43
C ASN A 103 26.10 7.08 6.40
N LEU A 104 24.84 6.95 5.98
CA LEU A 104 24.12 5.67 5.95
C LEU A 104 24.35 4.90 4.64
N PHE A 105 24.35 5.58 3.51
CA PHE A 105 24.44 4.92 2.18
C PHE A 105 25.15 5.76 1.10
N ILE A 106 25.69 6.91 1.44
CA ILE A 106 26.45 7.83 0.57
C ILE A 106 25.53 8.55 -0.43
N CYS A 107 25.01 7.84 -1.44
CA CYS A 107 24.05 8.35 -2.42
C CYS A 107 23.24 7.20 -3.05
N ALA A 108 22.14 7.56 -3.70
CA ALA A 108 21.43 6.64 -4.57
C ALA A 108 22.25 6.30 -5.83
N SER A 109 22.00 5.12 -6.40
CA SER A 109 22.69 4.68 -7.64
C SER A 109 22.57 5.73 -8.76
N ALA A 110 23.69 6.19 -9.32
CA ALA A 110 23.71 7.15 -10.43
C ALA A 110 22.96 6.59 -11.66
N LEU A 111 23.11 5.30 -11.96
CA LEU A 111 22.38 4.65 -13.06
C LEU A 111 20.88 4.72 -12.85
N ALA A 112 20.39 4.49 -11.61
CA ALA A 112 18.97 4.57 -11.29
C ALA A 112 18.45 6.01 -11.46
N GLN A 113 19.22 7.01 -11.04
CA GLN A 113 18.87 8.43 -11.19
C GLN A 113 18.77 8.83 -12.68
N HIS A 114 19.74 8.43 -13.51
CA HIS A 114 19.69 8.69 -14.95
C HIS A 114 18.50 7.97 -15.62
N ALA A 115 18.26 6.71 -15.28
CA ALA A 115 17.10 5.98 -15.81
C ALA A 115 15.76 6.62 -15.40
N ALA A 116 15.67 7.20 -14.21
CA ALA A 116 14.46 7.84 -13.71
C ALA A 116 14.07 9.10 -14.51
N LEU A 117 14.98 9.74 -15.21
CA LEU A 117 14.65 10.87 -16.07
C LEU A 117 13.65 10.48 -17.17
N ALA A 118 13.79 9.28 -17.72
CA ALA A 118 12.88 8.75 -18.72
C ALA A 118 11.45 8.49 -18.18
N CYS A 119 11.27 8.39 -16.87
CA CYS A 119 9.93 8.21 -16.28
C CYS A 119 9.01 9.42 -16.50
N PHE A 120 9.55 10.58 -16.78
CA PHE A 120 8.80 11.82 -16.99
C PHE A 120 8.55 12.16 -18.46
N GLU A 121 9.03 11.30 -19.37
CA GLU A 121 8.75 11.45 -20.80
C GLU A 121 7.25 11.14 -21.09
N PRO A 122 6.63 11.84 -22.06
CA PRO A 122 5.22 11.69 -22.35
C PRO A 122 4.79 10.24 -22.60
N ASP A 123 5.58 9.47 -23.35
CA ASP A 123 5.28 8.07 -23.69
C ASP A 123 5.32 7.18 -22.43
N SER A 124 6.27 7.42 -21.52
CA SER A 124 6.34 6.71 -20.24
C SER A 124 5.14 7.02 -19.36
N LEU A 125 4.75 8.29 -19.27
CA LEU A 125 3.56 8.70 -18.50
C LEU A 125 2.28 8.07 -19.06
N ALA A 126 2.12 8.04 -20.39
CA ALA A 126 0.98 7.38 -21.04
C ALA A 126 0.93 5.88 -20.71
N GLU A 127 2.06 5.19 -20.71
CA GLU A 127 2.15 3.78 -20.31
C GLU A 127 1.77 3.57 -18.83
N TYR A 128 2.23 4.43 -17.92
CA TYR A 128 1.87 4.32 -16.49
C TYR A 128 0.38 4.54 -16.25
N GLU A 129 -0.24 5.48 -16.96
CA GLU A 129 -1.69 5.69 -16.89
C GLU A 129 -2.48 4.49 -17.43
N ALA A 130 -2.02 3.89 -18.52
CA ALA A 130 -2.62 2.66 -19.05
C ALA A 130 -2.51 1.50 -18.02
N ARG A 131 -1.38 1.37 -17.34
CA ARG A 131 -1.18 0.38 -16.26
C ARG A 131 -2.06 0.69 -15.05
N ARG A 132 -2.19 1.95 -14.65
CA ARG A 132 -3.10 2.36 -13.57
C ARG A 132 -4.54 1.95 -13.87
N ALA A 133 -5.00 2.17 -15.10
CA ALA A 133 -6.31 1.73 -15.55
C ALA A 133 -6.48 0.20 -15.49
N GLN A 134 -5.45 -0.57 -15.84
CA GLN A 134 -5.45 -2.03 -15.70
C GLN A 134 -5.52 -2.46 -14.23
N PHE A 135 -4.79 -1.83 -13.32
CA PHE A 135 -4.87 -2.12 -11.88
C PHE A 135 -6.28 -1.85 -11.34
N LYS A 136 -6.90 -0.74 -11.76
CA LYS A 136 -8.29 -0.43 -11.41
C LYS A 136 -9.24 -1.52 -11.90
N ALA A 137 -9.14 -1.94 -13.15
CA ALA A 137 -9.98 -3.00 -13.73
C ALA A 137 -9.80 -4.34 -12.98
N ARG A 138 -8.56 -4.70 -12.62
CA ARG A 138 -8.26 -5.91 -11.84
C ARG A 138 -8.87 -5.84 -10.44
N ARG A 139 -8.76 -4.69 -9.76
CA ARG A 139 -9.44 -4.46 -8.47
C ARG A 139 -10.94 -4.63 -8.61
N ASP A 140 -11.54 -3.98 -9.58
CA ASP A 140 -13.00 -3.96 -9.78
C ASP A 140 -13.54 -5.36 -10.10
N TYR A 141 -12.77 -6.21 -10.77
CA TYR A 141 -13.06 -7.63 -10.95
C TYR A 141 -12.89 -8.44 -9.65
N PHE A 142 -11.76 -8.25 -8.97
CA PHE A 142 -11.34 -9.17 -7.91
C PHE A 142 -12.11 -8.99 -6.59
N LEU A 143 -12.51 -7.75 -6.25
CA LEU A 143 -13.22 -7.48 -4.99
C LEU A 143 -14.57 -8.21 -4.89
N PRO A 144 -15.48 -8.15 -5.90
CA PRO A 144 -16.72 -8.92 -5.83
C PRO A 144 -16.50 -10.44 -5.72
N GLU A 145 -15.44 -10.95 -6.35
CA GLU A 145 -15.10 -12.37 -6.26
C GLU A 145 -14.62 -12.77 -4.85
N LEU A 146 -13.85 -11.93 -4.18
CA LEU A 146 -13.48 -12.18 -2.77
C LEU A 146 -14.72 -12.21 -1.88
N GLU A 147 -15.63 -11.24 -2.03
CA GLU A 147 -16.88 -11.20 -1.26
C GLU A 147 -17.73 -12.48 -1.50
N ARG A 148 -17.86 -12.93 -2.75
CA ARG A 148 -18.57 -14.15 -3.12
C ARG A 148 -17.97 -15.39 -2.47
N LEU A 149 -16.67 -15.41 -2.26
CA LEU A 149 -15.93 -16.50 -1.62
C LEU A 149 -15.93 -16.43 -0.08
N GLY A 150 -16.64 -15.46 0.53
CA GLY A 150 -16.68 -15.27 1.97
C GLY A 150 -15.44 -14.58 2.56
N LEU A 151 -14.68 -13.89 1.73
CA LEU A 151 -13.52 -13.08 2.10
C LEU A 151 -13.93 -11.60 2.06
N HIS A 152 -14.50 -11.12 3.18
CA HIS A 152 -15.08 -9.79 3.25
C HIS A 152 -14.04 -8.68 3.26
N VAL A 153 -14.15 -7.70 2.37
CA VAL A 153 -13.28 -6.52 2.31
C VAL A 153 -13.98 -5.33 2.98
N PRO A 154 -13.70 -5.03 4.26
CA PRO A 154 -14.47 -4.06 5.05
C PRO A 154 -14.46 -2.64 4.48
N VAL A 155 -13.36 -2.27 3.82
CA VAL A 155 -13.21 -0.96 3.18
C VAL A 155 -12.70 -1.16 1.77
N ARG A 156 -13.44 -0.67 0.78
CA ARG A 156 -13.05 -0.75 -0.62
C ARG A 156 -11.75 0.03 -0.85
N PRO A 157 -10.69 -0.61 -1.38
CA PRO A 157 -9.47 0.10 -1.74
C PRO A 157 -9.73 1.12 -2.85
N ASP A 158 -9.20 2.32 -2.68
CA ASP A 158 -9.27 3.41 -3.66
C ASP A 158 -7.95 3.65 -4.40
N GLY A 159 -6.91 2.90 -4.02
CA GLY A 159 -5.58 2.98 -4.62
C GLY A 159 -4.74 1.72 -4.39
N ALA A 160 -3.46 1.79 -4.75
CA ALA A 160 -2.50 0.68 -4.71
C ALA A 160 -2.99 -0.54 -5.51
N PHE A 161 -2.60 -1.74 -5.14
CA PHE A 161 -3.03 -3.01 -5.75
C PHE A 161 -3.25 -4.09 -4.68
N TYR A 162 -3.83 -3.70 -3.56
CA TYR A 162 -4.12 -4.59 -2.44
C TYR A 162 -5.60 -4.65 -2.12
N ALA A 163 -6.04 -5.81 -1.61
CA ALA A 163 -7.29 -5.99 -0.90
C ALA A 163 -6.98 -6.64 0.46
N TYR A 164 -7.47 -6.06 1.53
CA TYR A 164 -7.29 -6.56 2.89
C TYR A 164 -8.61 -7.11 3.38
N ALA A 165 -8.73 -8.43 3.36
CA ALA A 165 -9.98 -9.14 3.57
C ALA A 165 -10.05 -9.80 4.95
N ASP A 166 -11.18 -9.70 5.61
CA ASP A 166 -11.56 -10.53 6.76
C ASP A 166 -11.82 -11.95 6.26
N ALA A 167 -11.06 -12.88 6.75
CA ALA A 167 -11.10 -14.29 6.35
C ALA A 167 -11.75 -15.20 7.41
N SER A 168 -12.44 -14.64 8.42
CA SER A 168 -13.03 -15.39 9.52
C SER A 168 -13.93 -16.53 9.03
N SER A 169 -14.80 -16.27 8.06
CA SER A 169 -15.68 -17.30 7.48
C SER A 169 -14.90 -18.44 6.80
N ALA A 170 -13.80 -18.13 6.11
CA ALA A 170 -12.96 -19.14 5.47
C ALA A 170 -12.20 -19.98 6.50
N ILE A 171 -11.73 -19.35 7.58
CA ILE A 171 -11.07 -20.03 8.71
C ILE A 171 -12.03 -21.03 9.37
N GLU A 172 -13.25 -20.61 9.65
CA GLU A 172 -14.30 -21.48 10.22
C GLU A 172 -14.65 -22.64 9.28
N LYS A 173 -14.88 -22.33 7.99
CA LYS A 173 -15.23 -23.32 6.98
C LYS A 173 -14.21 -24.44 6.84
N LEU A 174 -12.92 -24.09 6.89
CA LEU A 174 -11.83 -25.07 6.82
C LEU A 174 -11.47 -25.67 8.18
N ALA A 175 -12.25 -25.40 9.24
CA ALA A 175 -12.02 -25.87 10.60
C ALA A 175 -10.57 -25.61 11.09
N LEU A 176 -9.99 -24.47 10.71
CA LEU A 176 -8.64 -24.11 11.10
C LEU A 176 -8.60 -23.63 12.56
N SER A 177 -7.45 -23.80 13.21
CA SER A 177 -7.27 -23.37 14.59
C SER A 177 -7.41 -21.86 14.73
N ALA A 178 -7.91 -21.39 15.87
CA ALA A 178 -7.90 -19.98 16.21
C ALA A 178 -6.48 -19.41 16.26
N GLY A 179 -6.39 -18.09 16.14
CA GLY A 179 -5.10 -17.38 16.29
C GLY A 179 -4.47 -17.62 17.64
N ARG A 180 -3.15 -17.77 17.68
CA ARG A 180 -2.34 -18.01 18.88
C ARG A 180 -1.41 -16.85 19.17
N PRO A 181 -0.94 -16.68 20.42
CA PRO A 181 -0.02 -15.60 20.80
C PRO A 181 1.31 -15.60 20.04
N ASP A 182 1.76 -16.77 19.56
CA ASP A 182 2.97 -16.90 18.74
C ASP A 182 2.79 -16.44 17.29
N GLY A 183 1.57 -16.00 16.94
CA GLY A 183 1.19 -15.54 15.61
C GLY A 183 0.80 -16.64 14.62
N THR A 184 0.73 -17.90 15.05
CA THR A 184 0.19 -19.02 14.25
C THR A 184 -1.31 -19.17 14.46
N GLY A 185 -1.96 -20.04 13.68
CA GLY A 185 -3.42 -20.17 13.66
C GLY A 185 -4.12 -19.08 12.83
N GLY A 186 -5.43 -19.18 12.68
CA GLY A 186 -6.25 -18.22 11.96
C GLY A 186 -5.75 -17.97 10.53
N SER A 187 -5.58 -16.71 10.18
CA SER A 187 -5.15 -16.29 8.83
C SER A 187 -3.75 -16.80 8.44
N TRP A 188 -2.88 -17.10 9.41
CA TRP A 188 -1.60 -17.74 9.13
C TRP A 188 -1.79 -19.15 8.57
N ASP A 189 -2.53 -19.98 9.26
CA ASP A 189 -2.81 -21.36 8.83
C ASP A 189 -3.62 -21.36 7.52
N LEU A 190 -4.55 -20.41 7.36
CA LEU A 190 -5.30 -20.24 6.11
C LEU A 190 -4.39 -19.87 4.93
N ALA A 191 -3.43 -18.98 5.12
CA ALA A 191 -2.47 -18.62 4.05
C ALA A 191 -1.69 -19.85 3.56
N PHE A 192 -1.26 -20.73 4.46
CA PHE A 192 -0.62 -22.01 4.10
C PHE A 192 -1.58 -22.99 3.43
N ALA A 193 -2.83 -23.10 3.92
CA ALA A 193 -3.84 -23.95 3.31
C ALA A 193 -4.12 -23.51 1.86
N LEU A 194 -4.31 -22.21 1.61
CA LEU A 194 -4.53 -21.66 0.28
C LEU A 194 -3.31 -21.88 -0.64
N MET A 195 -2.10 -21.72 -0.12
CA MET A 195 -0.89 -21.99 -0.88
C MET A 195 -0.79 -23.45 -1.30
N GLN A 196 -1.08 -24.38 -0.40
CA GLN A 196 -0.95 -25.82 -0.64
C GLN A 196 -2.06 -26.36 -1.52
N GLN A 197 -3.32 -25.98 -1.27
CA GLN A 197 -4.51 -26.55 -1.90
C GLN A 197 -4.94 -25.78 -3.15
N ALA A 198 -4.94 -24.42 -3.08
CA ALA A 198 -5.34 -23.56 -4.19
C ALA A 198 -4.17 -23.10 -5.06
N ARG A 199 -2.91 -23.27 -4.61
CA ARG A 199 -1.73 -22.69 -5.27
C ARG A 199 -1.82 -21.15 -5.40
N VAL A 200 -2.45 -20.52 -4.41
CA VAL A 200 -2.58 -19.07 -4.30
C VAL A 200 -1.83 -18.60 -3.06
N VAL A 201 -0.87 -17.70 -3.26
CA VAL A 201 -0.05 -17.14 -2.19
C VAL A 201 -0.64 -15.80 -1.75
N VAL A 202 -0.90 -15.67 -0.46
CA VAL A 202 -1.45 -14.47 0.19
C VAL A 202 -0.61 -14.12 1.42
N THR A 203 -0.74 -12.90 1.94
CA THR A 203 0.01 -12.46 3.11
C THR A 203 -0.91 -12.44 4.33
N PRO A 204 -0.57 -13.11 5.44
CA PRO A 204 -1.39 -13.10 6.65
C PRO A 204 -1.33 -11.75 7.37
N GLY A 205 -2.38 -11.41 8.11
CA GLY A 205 -2.54 -10.11 8.77
C GLY A 205 -1.46 -9.78 9.81
N ARG A 206 -0.83 -10.79 10.42
CA ARG A 206 0.26 -10.60 11.39
C ARG A 206 1.44 -9.79 10.86
N ASP A 207 1.62 -9.71 9.55
CA ASP A 207 2.70 -8.96 8.91
C ASP A 207 2.41 -7.43 8.87
N PHE A 208 1.19 -7.01 9.24
CA PHE A 208 0.74 -5.61 9.07
C PHE A 208 0.34 -4.90 10.35
N GLY A 209 0.24 -5.58 11.48
CA GLY A 209 -0.11 -4.93 12.74
C GLY A 209 -0.64 -5.88 13.79
N GLN A 210 -1.15 -5.29 14.90
CA GLN A 210 -1.61 -6.02 16.07
C GLN A 210 -3.15 -6.05 16.22
N ALA A 211 -3.88 -5.27 15.39
CA ALA A 211 -5.34 -5.25 15.43
C ALA A 211 -5.91 -6.46 14.70
N ASP A 212 -6.39 -7.43 15.45
CA ASP A 212 -6.99 -8.69 14.97
C ASP A 212 -6.20 -9.40 13.85
N PRO A 213 -4.86 -9.55 13.99
CA PRO A 213 -4.01 -9.99 12.88
C PRO A 213 -4.35 -11.40 12.38
N HIS A 214 -5.03 -12.20 13.21
CA HIS A 214 -5.41 -13.57 12.87
C HIS A 214 -6.65 -13.68 11.99
N ARG A 215 -7.35 -12.55 11.76
CA ARG A 215 -8.57 -12.52 10.94
C ARG A 215 -8.30 -12.20 9.48
N TYR A 216 -7.23 -11.43 9.19
CA TYR A 216 -7.08 -10.78 7.90
C TYR A 216 -6.05 -11.45 7.01
N LEU A 217 -6.34 -11.39 5.69
CA LEU A 217 -5.41 -11.72 4.62
C LEU A 217 -5.26 -10.53 3.67
N ARG A 218 -4.03 -10.25 3.24
CA ARG A 218 -3.80 -9.31 2.14
C ARG A 218 -3.65 -10.06 0.83
N PHE A 219 -4.50 -9.74 -0.12
CA PHE A 219 -4.41 -10.14 -1.51
C PHE A 219 -3.73 -9.05 -2.34
N SER A 220 -3.08 -9.45 -3.44
CA SER A 220 -2.49 -8.52 -4.40
C SER A 220 -3.12 -8.71 -5.77
N THR A 221 -3.51 -7.60 -6.42
CA THR A 221 -4.03 -7.59 -7.79
C THR A 221 -2.96 -7.25 -8.83
N ALA A 222 -1.66 -7.40 -8.47
CA ALA A 222 -0.55 -7.08 -9.36
C ALA A 222 -0.35 -8.10 -10.50
N SER A 223 -0.96 -9.27 -10.41
CA SER A 223 -0.96 -10.30 -11.48
C SER A 223 -1.84 -9.90 -12.67
N SER A 224 -1.69 -10.59 -13.82
CA SER A 224 -2.56 -10.37 -14.97
C SER A 224 -4.03 -10.74 -14.68
N MET A 225 -4.95 -10.23 -15.48
CA MET A 225 -6.39 -10.56 -15.33
C MET A 225 -6.62 -12.06 -15.41
N ASP A 226 -6.00 -12.75 -16.38
CA ASP A 226 -6.12 -14.20 -16.55
C ASP A 226 -5.62 -14.97 -15.31
N GLN A 227 -4.53 -14.52 -14.71
CA GLN A 227 -4.01 -15.12 -13.49
C GLN A 227 -4.93 -14.88 -12.28
N LEU A 228 -5.57 -13.72 -12.19
CA LEU A 228 -6.56 -13.44 -11.15
C LEU A 228 -7.81 -14.31 -11.32
N GLN A 229 -8.29 -14.49 -12.56
CA GLN A 229 -9.41 -15.38 -12.85
C GLN A 229 -9.08 -16.84 -12.49
N GLN A 230 -7.89 -17.32 -12.82
CA GLN A 230 -7.41 -18.63 -12.41
C GLN A 230 -7.32 -18.76 -10.88
N ALA A 231 -6.83 -17.71 -10.19
CA ALA A 231 -6.75 -17.70 -8.74
C ALA A 231 -8.14 -17.80 -8.10
N VAL A 232 -9.12 -17.05 -8.62
CA VAL A 232 -10.52 -17.10 -8.17
C VAL A 232 -11.08 -18.52 -8.32
N ALA A 233 -10.93 -19.15 -9.49
CA ALA A 233 -11.40 -20.52 -9.71
C ALA A 233 -10.75 -21.54 -8.76
N ARG A 234 -9.46 -21.38 -8.44
CA ARG A 234 -8.75 -22.24 -7.50
C ARG A 234 -9.19 -21.99 -6.05
N LEU A 235 -9.42 -20.72 -5.68
CA LEU A 235 -9.97 -20.38 -4.37
C LEU A 235 -11.37 -20.94 -4.20
N GLU A 236 -12.21 -20.89 -5.23
CA GLU A 236 -13.56 -21.45 -5.22
C GLU A 236 -13.54 -22.96 -4.98
N ALA A 237 -12.61 -23.69 -5.57
CA ALA A 237 -12.48 -25.13 -5.34
C ALA A 237 -12.14 -25.51 -3.88
N VAL A 238 -11.62 -24.56 -3.09
CA VAL A 238 -11.23 -24.76 -1.69
C VAL A 238 -12.23 -24.11 -0.73
N LEU A 239 -12.75 -22.94 -1.10
CA LEU A 239 -13.63 -22.11 -0.26
C LEU A 239 -15.10 -22.11 -0.71
N GLY A 240 -15.42 -22.64 -1.88
CA GLY A 240 -16.75 -22.70 -2.45
C GLY A 240 -17.70 -23.77 -1.91
#